data_6a62abfd3fa97696318a9396c1141060
#
_entry.id   6a62abfd3fa97696318a9396c1141060
#
_cell.length_a   1.000
_cell.length_b   1.000
_cell.length_c   1.000
_cell.angle_alpha   90.00
_cell.angle_beta   90.00
_cell.angle_gamma   90.00
#
_symmetry.space_group_name_H-M   'P 1'
#
loop_
_entity.id
_entity.type
_entity.pdbx_description
1 polymer ?
#
loop_
_entity_poly.entity_id
_entity_poly.type
_entity_poly.pdbx_seq_one_letter_code
_entity_poly.pdbx_strand_id
1 'polypeptide(L)'
;MPLARCSGNPHQVSTRGMLLIAGKGLGAGSTIAFPRTPGGRIVRSAPTAHLRKTSAGLLLTVPSNAHSGHIMALLSHERHSSSYGPIYIYKHALHPPVTPKPLPATVGAVSGSAFDGQGMWIWYVSKSNGGNVASIVAQAHAAGVSTVFIKSSDGSSNYWSQFSPQLVAELHANGIKACAWQYVYGSNPAGEANLGAEAAANGADCLVIDAEAEYEGHYAAAQTYINDLRAKIGPAYPLGLASFPYVSYHPSLPYSVFLGPNGAQYNAPQMYWKDIGTSVDTVYANTYIGNRIYGRPLYPLGQTYGGVSAADVLRFREEAVDYGATGFSFWDWQETPASGWSALTAPLVPLTSVAPNTGYPALSKSSKGDQVLWLQEHLASAIPTQEITGLFGAQTQENLKSFQASHGLTANGVAEAPTWAALLTLPPVPVDWTGGGPEN
;
A
#
# COMPACT_ATOMS: atom_id res chain seq x y z
N MET A 1 25.89 -25.01 14.06
CA MET A 1 26.66 -23.75 14.13
C MET A 1 25.79 -22.62 13.60
N PRO A 2 25.66 -21.50 14.30
CA PRO A 2 24.85 -20.39 13.81
C PRO A 2 25.59 -19.73 12.65
N LEU A 3 24.93 -19.62 11.54
CA LEU A 3 25.46 -19.09 10.31
C LEU A 3 25.25 -17.60 10.19
N ALA A 4 26.09 -17.05 9.38
CA ALA A 4 26.33 -15.70 8.97
C ALA A 4 25.10 -14.81 8.91
N ARG A 5 25.17 -13.70 9.56
CA ARG A 5 24.33 -12.55 9.28
C ARG A 5 24.82 -11.89 8.00
N CYS A 6 23.97 -11.75 7.00
CA CYS A 6 24.23 -10.77 5.96
C CYS A 6 24.23 -9.39 6.62
N SER A 7 25.32 -8.65 6.50
CA SER A 7 25.40 -7.27 6.98
C SER A 7 25.06 -6.33 5.83
N GLY A 8 24.16 -5.44 6.06
CA GLY A 8 23.57 -4.56 5.07
C GLY A 8 22.08 -4.81 5.02
N ASN A 9 21.32 -4.04 4.29
CA ASN A 9 19.89 -4.29 4.14
C ASN A 9 19.72 -5.60 3.34
N PRO A 10 19.54 -6.76 4.01
CA PRO A 10 20.00 -8.03 3.48
C PRO A 10 19.02 -8.68 2.51
N HIS A 11 17.89 -8.04 2.25
CA HIS A 11 16.78 -8.75 1.65
C HIS A 11 16.49 -8.32 0.21
N GLN A 12 17.19 -7.31 -0.33
CA GLN A 12 16.88 -6.78 -1.65
C GLN A 12 18.13 -6.55 -2.50
N VAL A 13 18.18 -7.14 -3.68
CA VAL A 13 19.27 -6.99 -4.64
C VAL A 13 18.76 -7.19 -6.07
N SER A 14 19.23 -6.40 -7.03
CA SER A 14 18.88 -6.60 -8.43
C SER A 14 19.62 -7.80 -9.07
N THR A 15 19.05 -8.37 -10.11
CA THR A 15 19.80 -9.29 -10.98
C THR A 15 21.03 -8.57 -11.53
N ARG A 16 22.17 -9.25 -11.56
CA ARG A 16 23.50 -8.68 -11.85
C ARG A 16 24.00 -7.66 -10.81
N GLY A 17 23.20 -7.35 -9.77
CA GLY A 17 23.62 -6.55 -8.62
C GLY A 17 24.66 -7.27 -7.75
N MET A 18 25.28 -6.51 -6.87
CA MET A 18 26.30 -7.06 -5.96
C MET A 18 25.68 -7.33 -4.59
N LEU A 19 25.88 -8.53 -4.07
CA LEU A 19 25.43 -8.96 -2.75
C LEU A 19 26.64 -9.18 -1.83
N LEU A 20 26.64 -8.46 -0.70
CA LEU A 20 27.64 -8.66 0.35
C LEU A 20 27.19 -9.81 1.26
N ILE A 21 28.06 -10.81 1.42
CA ILE A 21 27.77 -11.95 2.28
C ILE A 21 28.87 -12.06 3.34
N ALA A 22 28.46 -12.19 4.59
CA ALA A 22 29.35 -12.42 5.71
C ALA A 22 28.98 -13.70 6.44
N GLY A 23 29.96 -14.49 6.87
CA GLY A 23 29.71 -15.69 7.63
C GLY A 23 30.91 -16.52 7.98
N LYS A 24 30.76 -17.23 9.11
CA LYS A 24 31.79 -18.18 9.57
C LYS A 24 31.80 -19.39 8.63
N GLY A 25 32.96 -19.72 8.09
CA GLY A 25 33.10 -20.82 7.15
C GLY A 25 32.95 -20.44 5.66
N LEU A 26 32.57 -19.20 5.35
CA LEU A 26 32.55 -18.68 3.99
C LEU A 26 33.92 -18.04 3.64
N GLY A 27 34.36 -18.27 2.42
CA GLY A 27 35.59 -17.68 1.90
C GLY A 27 35.48 -17.37 0.41
N ALA A 28 36.52 -16.74 -0.14
CA ALA A 28 36.59 -16.53 -1.59
C ALA A 28 36.50 -17.90 -2.30
N GLY A 29 35.65 -18.01 -3.31
CA GLY A 29 35.38 -19.26 -4.02
C GLY A 29 34.21 -20.09 -3.47
N SER A 30 33.68 -19.79 -2.28
CA SER A 30 32.43 -20.42 -1.82
C SER A 30 31.31 -20.14 -2.83
N THR A 31 30.46 -21.13 -3.08
CA THR A 31 29.37 -21.03 -4.05
C THR A 31 28.07 -20.76 -3.34
N ILE A 32 27.31 -19.79 -3.82
CA ILE A 32 25.95 -19.50 -3.37
C ILE A 32 24.98 -19.88 -4.48
N ALA A 33 23.98 -20.67 -4.13
CA ALA A 33 22.89 -21.06 -5.03
C ALA A 33 21.64 -20.25 -4.75
N PHE A 34 20.94 -19.87 -5.80
CA PHE A 34 19.72 -19.06 -5.79
C PHE A 34 18.53 -19.89 -6.28
N PRO A 35 17.29 -19.56 -5.88
CA PRO A 35 16.10 -20.17 -6.46
C PRO A 35 16.05 -19.97 -7.98
N ARG A 36 15.46 -20.93 -8.69
CA ARG A 36 15.22 -20.88 -10.14
C ARG A 36 13.83 -20.34 -10.47
N THR A 37 12.96 -20.35 -9.49
CA THR A 37 11.59 -19.81 -9.56
C THR A 37 11.31 -19.06 -8.26
N PRO A 38 10.45 -18.04 -8.25
CA PRO A 38 10.12 -17.30 -7.03
C PRO A 38 9.71 -18.24 -5.89
N GLY A 39 10.31 -18.07 -4.69
CA GLY A 39 10.07 -18.93 -3.54
C GLY A 39 10.47 -20.41 -3.69
N GLY A 40 11.05 -20.79 -4.82
CA GLY A 40 11.37 -22.17 -5.16
C GLY A 40 12.52 -22.77 -4.32
N ARG A 41 12.55 -24.10 -4.25
CA ARG A 41 13.67 -24.82 -3.62
C ARG A 41 14.91 -24.80 -4.47
N ILE A 42 16.09 -24.78 -3.83
CA ILE A 42 17.37 -24.97 -4.51
C ILE A 42 17.46 -26.40 -5.06
N VAL A 43 17.68 -26.52 -6.34
CA VAL A 43 17.84 -27.79 -7.08
C VAL A 43 19.20 -27.84 -7.76
N ARG A 44 19.60 -29.01 -8.30
CA ARG A 44 20.91 -29.19 -8.97
C ARG A 44 21.19 -28.19 -10.10
N SER A 45 20.17 -27.72 -10.79
CA SER A 45 20.26 -26.74 -11.87
C SER A 45 20.03 -25.29 -11.41
N ALA A 46 20.10 -25.03 -10.10
CA ALA A 46 19.91 -23.69 -9.54
C ALA A 46 20.99 -22.73 -10.05
N PRO A 47 20.64 -21.45 -10.30
CA PRO A 47 21.65 -20.42 -10.57
C PRO A 47 22.65 -20.31 -9.42
N THR A 48 23.94 -20.25 -9.74
CA THR A 48 25.01 -20.16 -8.73
C THR A 48 25.95 -19.00 -9.00
N ALA A 49 26.52 -18.44 -7.95
CA ALA A 49 27.58 -17.46 -8.00
C ALA A 49 28.66 -17.73 -6.95
N HIS A 50 29.91 -17.41 -7.27
CA HIS A 50 31.02 -17.57 -6.35
C HIS A 50 31.28 -16.28 -5.57
N LEU A 51 31.58 -16.43 -4.28
CA LEU A 51 32.05 -15.33 -3.45
C LEU A 51 33.47 -14.92 -3.83
N ARG A 52 33.70 -13.63 -3.93
CA ARG A 52 35.02 -13.04 -4.12
C ARG A 52 35.35 -12.08 -2.96
N LYS A 53 36.63 -12.05 -2.57
CA LYS A 53 37.10 -11.12 -1.54
C LYS A 53 37.29 -9.73 -2.13
N THR A 54 36.80 -8.71 -1.44
CA THR A 54 37.01 -7.29 -1.77
C THR A 54 37.34 -6.51 -0.51
N SER A 55 37.63 -5.22 -0.63
CA SER A 55 37.78 -4.32 0.53
C SER A 55 36.51 -4.19 1.35
N ALA A 56 35.34 -4.36 0.75
CA ALA A 56 34.04 -4.32 1.42
C ALA A 56 33.65 -5.66 2.09
N GLY A 57 34.37 -6.75 1.83
CA GLY A 57 34.07 -8.08 2.35
C GLY A 57 33.95 -9.15 1.26
N LEU A 58 33.14 -10.18 1.53
CA LEU A 58 32.86 -11.23 0.55
C LEU A 58 31.65 -10.83 -0.30
N LEU A 59 31.89 -10.59 -1.57
CA LEU A 59 30.88 -10.16 -2.54
C LEU A 59 30.65 -11.23 -3.61
N LEU A 60 29.42 -11.27 -4.11
CA LEU A 60 29.08 -11.98 -5.34
C LEU A 60 28.24 -11.09 -6.25
N THR A 61 28.19 -11.45 -7.53
CA THR A 61 27.24 -10.88 -8.48
C THR A 61 26.05 -11.83 -8.61
N VAL A 62 24.85 -11.33 -8.41
CA VAL A 62 23.61 -12.12 -8.51
C VAL A 62 23.42 -12.58 -9.96
N PRO A 63 23.20 -13.88 -10.21
CA PRO A 63 22.95 -14.37 -11.57
C PRO A 63 21.71 -13.74 -12.21
N SER A 64 21.74 -13.52 -13.50
CA SER A 64 20.63 -12.90 -14.24
C SER A 64 19.34 -13.73 -14.26
N ASN A 65 19.46 -15.03 -14.01
CA ASN A 65 18.35 -15.99 -13.95
C ASN A 65 18.05 -16.46 -12.51
N ALA A 66 18.56 -15.74 -11.51
CA ALA A 66 18.19 -15.95 -10.12
C ALA A 66 16.83 -15.36 -9.82
N HIS A 67 16.10 -15.97 -8.90
CA HIS A 67 14.81 -15.52 -8.41
C HIS A 67 14.82 -15.35 -6.89
N SER A 68 13.87 -14.57 -6.40
CA SER A 68 13.67 -14.32 -4.98
C SER A 68 13.40 -15.60 -4.19
N GLY A 69 13.86 -15.66 -2.96
CA GLY A 69 13.67 -16.77 -2.04
C GLY A 69 14.90 -17.05 -1.18
N HIS A 70 14.92 -18.22 -0.55
CA HIS A 70 16.03 -18.63 0.29
C HIS A 70 17.24 -19.03 -0.57
N ILE A 71 18.38 -18.40 -0.34
CA ILE A 71 19.67 -18.80 -0.96
C ILE A 71 20.36 -19.86 -0.10
N MET A 72 21.25 -20.60 -0.72
CA MET A 72 21.97 -21.70 -0.07
C MET A 72 23.48 -21.57 -0.31
N ALA A 73 24.27 -21.60 0.76
CA ALA A 73 25.71 -21.70 0.66
C ALA A 73 26.11 -23.18 0.43
N LEU A 74 26.82 -23.43 -0.66
CA LEU A 74 27.39 -24.73 -0.98
C LEU A 74 28.85 -24.73 -0.52
N LEU A 75 29.12 -25.35 0.62
CA LEU A 75 30.47 -25.44 1.19
C LEU A 75 31.19 -26.66 0.59
N SER A 76 32.42 -26.47 0.10
CA SER A 76 33.17 -27.48 -0.67
C SER A 76 33.55 -28.73 0.12
N HIS A 77 33.44 -28.75 1.44
CA HIS A 77 33.89 -29.84 2.30
C HIS A 77 32.87 -30.33 3.33
N GLU A 78 31.65 -29.81 3.34
CA GLU A 78 30.60 -30.24 4.28
C GLU A 78 29.35 -30.74 3.54
N ARG A 79 28.80 -31.86 4.03
CA ARG A 79 27.56 -32.44 3.50
C ARG A 79 26.30 -31.64 3.88
N HIS A 80 26.43 -30.51 4.54
CA HIS A 80 25.32 -29.68 5.01
C HIS A 80 25.38 -28.30 4.37
N SER A 81 24.38 -28.03 3.55
CA SER A 81 24.08 -26.73 3.02
C SER A 81 23.19 -25.98 4.00
N SER A 82 23.46 -24.70 4.21
CA SER A 82 22.64 -23.86 5.07
C SER A 82 21.84 -22.87 4.24
N SER A 83 20.58 -22.75 4.58
CA SER A 83 19.62 -21.86 3.91
C SER A 83 19.60 -20.50 4.60
N TYR A 84 19.53 -19.44 3.81
CA TYR A 84 19.47 -18.04 4.24
C TYR A 84 18.37 -17.30 3.52
N GLY A 85 17.89 -16.29 4.09
CA GLY A 85 16.95 -15.40 3.47
C GLY A 85 15.61 -15.36 4.18
N PRO A 86 14.57 -14.92 3.51
CA PRO A 86 14.49 -14.73 2.05
C PRO A 86 15.35 -13.57 1.54
N ILE A 87 15.90 -13.70 0.33
CA ILE A 87 16.52 -12.62 -0.42
C ILE A 87 15.61 -12.26 -1.59
N TYR A 88 15.31 -10.99 -1.73
CA TYR A 88 14.48 -10.47 -2.79
C TYR A 88 15.33 -9.99 -3.96
N ILE A 89 15.10 -10.54 -5.14
CA ILE A 89 15.86 -10.26 -6.34
C ILE A 89 14.98 -9.54 -7.34
N TYR A 90 15.39 -8.33 -7.70
CA TYR A 90 14.72 -7.51 -8.69
C TYR A 90 15.29 -7.78 -10.08
N LYS A 91 14.43 -8.01 -11.04
CA LYS A 91 14.81 -7.95 -12.44
C LYS A 91 14.79 -6.50 -12.88
N HIS A 92 15.88 -6.00 -13.45
CA HIS A 92 15.86 -4.68 -14.07
C HIS A 92 14.84 -4.67 -15.19
N ALA A 93 13.81 -3.88 -15.04
CA ALA A 93 12.97 -3.49 -16.16
C ALA A 93 13.75 -2.47 -16.98
N LEU A 94 14.46 -2.94 -18.01
CA LEU A 94 14.98 -2.06 -19.05
C LEU A 94 13.79 -1.64 -19.91
N HIS A 95 13.11 -0.57 -19.52
CA HIS A 95 12.13 0.04 -20.40
C HIS A 95 12.87 1.01 -21.34
N PRO A 96 12.64 0.91 -22.67
CA PRO A 96 12.97 2.02 -23.54
C PRO A 96 12.20 3.26 -23.06
N PRO A 97 12.75 4.49 -23.22
CA PRO A 97 12.05 5.69 -22.82
C PRO A 97 10.70 5.73 -23.55
N VAL A 98 9.64 5.43 -22.83
CA VAL A 98 8.28 5.64 -23.31
C VAL A 98 8.03 7.12 -23.15
N THR A 99 7.78 7.82 -24.28
CA THR A 99 7.30 9.19 -24.23
C THR A 99 6.05 9.22 -23.35
N PRO A 100 6.05 9.92 -22.22
CA PRO A 100 4.92 9.88 -21.30
C PRO A 100 3.67 10.34 -22.05
N LYS A 101 2.69 9.46 -22.23
CA LYS A 101 1.36 9.89 -22.62
C LYS A 101 0.84 10.70 -21.44
N PRO A 102 0.36 11.94 -21.62
CA PRO A 102 -0.21 12.69 -20.52
C PRO A 102 -1.23 11.83 -19.81
N LEU A 103 -1.02 11.57 -18.52
CA LEU A 103 -2.04 10.93 -17.69
C LEU A 103 -3.30 11.80 -17.77
N PRO A 104 -4.50 11.20 -17.86
CA PRO A 104 -5.71 11.98 -17.64
C PRO A 104 -5.53 12.68 -16.30
N ALA A 105 -5.87 13.97 -16.26
CA ALA A 105 -5.82 14.78 -15.05
C ALA A 105 -6.37 13.94 -13.91
N THR A 106 -5.65 13.90 -12.78
CA THR A 106 -6.11 13.25 -11.56
C THR A 106 -7.58 13.59 -11.40
N VAL A 107 -8.46 12.59 -11.52
CA VAL A 107 -9.88 12.81 -11.25
C VAL A 107 -9.92 13.15 -9.77
N GLY A 108 -10.05 14.44 -9.46
CA GLY A 108 -10.22 14.91 -8.10
C GLY A 108 -11.46 14.26 -7.50
N ALA A 109 -11.55 14.22 -6.18
CA ALA A 109 -12.75 13.78 -5.49
C ALA A 109 -13.98 14.46 -6.12
N VAL A 110 -14.91 13.68 -6.65
CA VAL A 110 -16.14 14.21 -7.23
C VAL A 110 -17.04 14.57 -6.07
N SER A 111 -17.46 15.83 -5.99
CA SER A 111 -18.45 16.28 -5.00
C SER A 111 -19.70 15.39 -5.09
N GLY A 112 -20.18 14.91 -3.92
CA GLY A 112 -21.29 13.96 -3.86
C GLY A 112 -20.87 12.49 -4.00
N SER A 113 -19.59 12.19 -3.89
CA SER A 113 -19.07 10.81 -3.92
C SER A 113 -19.59 9.98 -2.73
N ALA A 114 -19.48 8.65 -2.85
CA ALA A 114 -19.80 7.75 -1.73
C ALA A 114 -18.80 7.86 -0.57
N PHE A 115 -17.68 8.52 -0.79
CA PHE A 115 -16.68 8.82 0.23
C PHE A 115 -16.92 10.15 0.96
N ASP A 116 -17.95 10.93 0.60
CA ASP A 116 -18.28 12.16 1.32
C ASP A 116 -19.18 11.89 2.53
N GLY A 117 -18.94 12.62 3.61
CA GLY A 117 -19.71 12.51 4.85
C GLY A 117 -19.25 11.38 5.78
N GLN A 118 -20.14 10.94 6.67
CA GLN A 118 -19.83 9.91 7.66
C GLN A 118 -20.22 8.53 7.17
N GLY A 119 -19.27 7.59 7.19
CA GLY A 119 -19.45 6.21 6.79
C GLY A 119 -19.34 5.22 7.95
N MET A 120 -19.90 4.03 7.76
CA MET A 120 -19.82 2.93 8.74
C MET A 120 -19.59 1.61 8.03
N TRP A 121 -18.68 0.80 8.56
CA TRP A 121 -18.32 -0.49 7.97
C TRP A 121 -19.16 -1.62 8.56
N ILE A 122 -19.60 -2.52 7.70
CA ILE A 122 -20.35 -3.72 8.05
C ILE A 122 -19.59 -4.95 7.59
N TRP A 123 -19.13 -5.75 8.53
CA TRP A 123 -18.54 -7.06 8.22
C TRP A 123 -19.65 -8.09 7.98
N TYR A 124 -20.58 -8.24 8.93
CA TYR A 124 -21.70 -9.15 8.82
C TYR A 124 -23.03 -8.39 8.88
N VAL A 125 -23.78 -8.38 7.78
CA VAL A 125 -25.14 -7.80 7.76
C VAL A 125 -26.02 -8.49 8.79
N SER A 126 -25.94 -9.83 8.90
CA SER A 126 -26.72 -10.61 9.85
C SER A 126 -26.46 -10.26 11.32
N LYS A 127 -25.31 -9.69 11.65
CA LYS A 127 -24.95 -9.24 13.01
C LYS A 127 -25.20 -7.72 13.21
N SER A 128 -25.54 -7.00 12.17
CA SER A 128 -25.87 -5.58 12.22
C SER A 128 -27.38 -5.43 12.38
N ASN A 129 -27.82 -4.98 13.55
CA ASN A 129 -29.26 -4.89 13.92
C ASN A 129 -30.06 -6.18 13.60
N GLY A 130 -29.43 -7.36 13.82
CA GLY A 130 -30.04 -8.66 13.53
C GLY A 130 -30.29 -8.93 12.04
N GLY A 131 -29.65 -8.23 11.14
CA GLY A 131 -29.82 -8.34 9.69
C GLY A 131 -31.07 -7.64 9.15
N ASN A 132 -31.78 -6.86 9.99
CA ASN A 132 -32.95 -6.13 9.58
C ASN A 132 -32.54 -4.82 8.90
N VAL A 133 -32.73 -4.73 7.59
CA VAL A 133 -32.31 -3.56 6.79
C VAL A 133 -33.00 -2.28 7.23
N ALA A 134 -34.29 -2.30 7.57
CA ALA A 134 -34.99 -1.12 8.06
C ALA A 134 -34.42 -0.61 9.39
N SER A 135 -33.97 -1.51 10.27
CA SER A 135 -33.29 -1.16 11.53
C SER A 135 -31.87 -0.63 11.28
N ILE A 136 -31.14 -1.18 10.29
CA ILE A 136 -29.85 -0.63 9.84
C ILE A 136 -30.03 0.79 9.31
N VAL A 137 -30.99 1.02 8.45
CA VAL A 137 -31.34 2.35 7.91
C VAL A 137 -31.67 3.32 9.02
N ALA A 138 -32.54 2.93 9.96
CA ALA A 138 -32.91 3.79 11.09
C ALA A 138 -31.72 4.16 11.96
N GLN A 139 -30.81 3.22 12.21
CA GLN A 139 -29.58 3.45 12.97
C GLN A 139 -28.59 4.34 12.18
N ALA A 140 -28.49 4.14 10.86
CA ALA A 140 -27.65 4.98 9.99
C ALA A 140 -28.11 6.45 10.05
N HIS A 141 -29.42 6.70 9.85
CA HIS A 141 -29.98 8.04 9.92
C HIS A 141 -29.80 8.67 11.30
N ALA A 142 -30.07 7.90 12.37
CA ALA A 142 -29.90 8.40 13.74
C ALA A 142 -28.44 8.80 14.03
N ALA A 143 -27.46 8.13 13.41
CA ALA A 143 -26.04 8.41 13.56
C ALA A 143 -25.47 9.37 12.49
N GLY A 144 -26.29 9.88 11.57
CA GLY A 144 -25.80 10.73 10.47
C GLY A 144 -24.86 9.99 9.48
N VAL A 145 -25.00 8.66 9.40
CA VAL A 145 -24.25 7.84 8.45
C VAL A 145 -24.90 7.95 7.07
N SER A 146 -24.13 8.41 6.09
CA SER A 146 -24.57 8.59 4.70
C SER A 146 -24.19 7.41 3.81
N THR A 147 -23.18 6.63 4.20
CA THR A 147 -22.64 5.52 3.41
C THR A 147 -22.35 4.33 4.32
N VAL A 148 -22.79 3.14 3.92
CA VAL A 148 -22.37 1.88 4.55
C VAL A 148 -21.42 1.13 3.63
N PHE A 149 -20.31 0.67 4.21
CA PHE A 149 -19.29 -0.15 3.53
C PHE A 149 -19.50 -1.61 3.94
N ILE A 150 -19.99 -2.44 3.04
CA ILE A 150 -20.44 -3.80 3.34
C ILE A 150 -19.49 -4.81 2.70
N LYS A 151 -19.03 -5.82 3.45
CA LYS A 151 -18.19 -6.90 2.92
C LYS A 151 -18.91 -7.63 1.79
N SER A 152 -18.28 -7.66 0.62
CA SER A 152 -18.81 -8.31 -0.58
C SER A 152 -18.12 -9.63 -0.89
N SER A 153 -16.81 -9.73 -0.61
CA SER A 153 -16.04 -10.94 -0.86
C SER A 153 -14.80 -11.03 0.02
N ASP A 154 -14.18 -12.23 -0.01
CA ASP A 154 -12.96 -12.54 0.71
C ASP A 154 -12.04 -13.31 -0.24
N GLY A 155 -10.96 -12.69 -0.68
CA GLY A 155 -10.13 -13.16 -1.77
C GLY A 155 -10.95 -13.39 -3.04
N SER A 156 -10.75 -14.51 -3.68
CA SER A 156 -11.49 -14.93 -4.87
C SER A 156 -12.74 -15.77 -4.56
N SER A 157 -13.29 -15.63 -3.34
CA SER A 157 -14.49 -16.34 -2.89
C SER A 157 -15.62 -15.37 -2.59
N ASN A 158 -16.77 -15.54 -3.26
CA ASN A 158 -18.02 -14.88 -2.91
C ASN A 158 -18.67 -15.56 -1.69
N TYR A 159 -17.89 -15.75 -0.63
CA TYR A 159 -18.35 -16.35 0.61
C TYR A 159 -19.41 -15.49 1.32
N TRP A 160 -19.39 -14.20 1.04
CA TRP A 160 -20.19 -13.16 1.70
C TRP A 160 -21.37 -12.72 0.85
N SER A 161 -22.17 -13.64 0.32
CA SER A 161 -23.34 -13.37 -0.56
C SER A 161 -24.36 -12.36 -0.01
N GLN A 162 -24.05 -11.75 1.13
CA GLN A 162 -24.84 -10.69 1.76
C GLN A 162 -24.91 -9.41 0.91
N PHE A 163 -23.88 -9.10 0.10
CA PHE A 163 -23.90 -7.93 -0.78
C PHE A 163 -24.67 -8.25 -2.04
N SER A 164 -25.95 -7.91 -2.05
CA SER A 164 -26.88 -8.25 -3.14
C SER A 164 -27.52 -7.01 -3.75
N PRO A 165 -27.98 -7.07 -5.02
CA PRO A 165 -28.72 -5.99 -5.65
C PRO A 165 -29.96 -5.55 -4.84
N GLN A 166 -30.62 -6.49 -4.15
CA GLN A 166 -31.76 -6.19 -3.30
C GLN A 166 -31.38 -5.35 -2.09
N LEU A 167 -30.32 -5.73 -1.37
CA LEU A 167 -29.80 -4.96 -0.22
C LEU A 167 -29.40 -3.55 -0.65
N VAL A 168 -28.69 -3.43 -1.77
CA VAL A 168 -28.29 -2.13 -2.33
C VAL A 168 -29.53 -1.28 -2.65
N ALA A 169 -30.53 -1.84 -3.34
CA ALA A 169 -31.76 -1.12 -3.69
C ALA A 169 -32.52 -0.66 -2.45
N GLU A 170 -32.58 -1.47 -1.39
CA GLU A 170 -33.27 -1.08 -0.13
C GLU A 170 -32.53 0.07 0.57
N LEU A 171 -31.19 0.08 0.58
CA LEU A 171 -30.40 1.18 1.14
C LEU A 171 -30.57 2.45 0.32
N HIS A 172 -30.50 2.37 -1.00
CA HIS A 172 -30.71 3.50 -1.91
C HIS A 172 -32.11 4.10 -1.77
N ALA A 173 -33.15 3.26 -1.66
CA ALA A 173 -34.53 3.73 -1.45
C ALA A 173 -34.69 4.57 -0.18
N ASN A 174 -33.76 4.44 0.76
CA ASN A 174 -33.73 5.19 2.01
C ASN A 174 -32.59 6.24 2.04
N GLY A 175 -32.01 6.58 0.89
CA GLY A 175 -30.99 7.63 0.79
C GLY A 175 -29.62 7.27 1.41
N ILE A 176 -29.35 5.99 1.69
CA ILE A 176 -28.07 5.50 2.18
C ILE A 176 -27.29 4.94 0.99
N LYS A 177 -26.06 5.39 0.79
CA LYS A 177 -25.14 4.83 -0.21
C LYS A 177 -24.60 3.50 0.28
N ALA A 178 -24.44 2.55 -0.66
CA ALA A 178 -23.97 1.21 -0.39
C ALA A 178 -22.66 0.96 -1.14
N CYS A 179 -21.54 1.00 -0.43
CA CYS A 179 -20.23 0.61 -0.96
C CYS A 179 -19.92 -0.84 -0.62
N ALA A 180 -19.29 -1.52 -1.56
CA ALA A 180 -18.72 -2.83 -1.30
C ALA A 180 -17.30 -2.69 -0.75
N TRP A 181 -16.87 -3.60 0.12
CA TRP A 181 -15.46 -3.78 0.41
C TRP A 181 -15.05 -5.24 0.27
N GLN A 182 -13.84 -5.46 -0.17
CA GLN A 182 -13.29 -6.76 -0.51
C GLN A 182 -11.91 -6.91 0.14
N TYR A 183 -11.74 -7.93 0.99
CA TYR A 183 -10.41 -8.34 1.46
C TYR A 183 -9.70 -9.10 0.34
N VAL A 184 -8.46 -8.74 0.04
CA VAL A 184 -7.70 -9.30 -1.07
C VAL A 184 -6.35 -9.86 -0.60
N TYR A 185 -5.94 -10.99 -1.19
CA TYR A 185 -4.73 -11.75 -0.81
C TYR A 185 -3.63 -11.71 -1.85
N GLY A 186 -3.95 -11.37 -3.11
CA GLY A 186 -2.98 -11.42 -4.20
C GLY A 186 -2.63 -12.82 -4.70
N SER A 187 -3.19 -13.87 -4.11
CA SER A 187 -2.96 -15.25 -4.56
C SER A 187 -3.73 -15.62 -5.83
N ASN A 188 -4.85 -14.93 -6.10
CA ASN A 188 -5.64 -15.06 -7.33
C ASN A 188 -6.19 -13.68 -7.74
N PRO A 189 -5.33 -12.75 -8.17
CA PRO A 189 -5.74 -11.36 -8.43
C PRO A 189 -6.83 -11.23 -9.49
N ALA A 190 -6.84 -12.08 -10.53
CA ALA A 190 -7.88 -12.09 -11.54
C ALA A 190 -9.25 -12.54 -10.97
N GLY A 191 -9.26 -13.54 -10.09
CA GLY A 191 -10.46 -14.00 -9.38
C GLY A 191 -10.98 -12.93 -8.42
N GLU A 192 -10.09 -12.26 -7.69
CA GLU A 192 -10.42 -11.14 -6.80
C GLU A 192 -11.03 -9.97 -7.59
N ALA A 193 -10.42 -9.61 -8.75
CA ALA A 193 -10.95 -8.57 -9.64
C ALA A 193 -12.34 -8.89 -10.20
N ASN A 194 -12.62 -10.17 -10.47
CA ASN A 194 -13.96 -10.61 -10.92
C ASN A 194 -15.01 -10.35 -9.85
N LEU A 195 -14.74 -10.68 -8.58
CA LEU A 195 -15.69 -10.46 -7.49
C LEU A 195 -15.85 -8.97 -7.15
N GLY A 196 -14.80 -8.17 -7.25
CA GLY A 196 -14.90 -6.72 -7.14
C GLY A 196 -15.81 -6.13 -8.23
N ALA A 197 -15.69 -6.61 -9.48
CA ALA A 197 -16.55 -6.19 -10.58
C ALA A 197 -18.00 -6.68 -10.42
N GLU A 198 -18.22 -7.86 -9.84
CA GLU A 198 -19.57 -8.36 -9.51
C GLU A 198 -20.25 -7.44 -8.48
N ALA A 199 -19.53 -7.01 -7.44
CA ALA A 199 -20.06 -6.07 -6.47
C ALA A 199 -20.46 -4.73 -7.10
N ALA A 200 -19.67 -4.21 -8.03
CA ALA A 200 -20.02 -3.02 -8.82
C ALA A 200 -21.27 -3.24 -9.67
N ALA A 201 -21.37 -4.41 -10.34
CA ALA A 201 -22.55 -4.78 -11.14
C ALA A 201 -23.82 -4.97 -10.29
N ASN A 202 -23.67 -5.33 -9.02
CA ASN A 202 -24.77 -5.41 -8.05
C ASN A 202 -25.27 -4.03 -7.58
N GLY A 203 -24.70 -2.93 -8.10
CA GLY A 203 -25.14 -1.57 -7.86
C GLY A 203 -24.39 -0.83 -6.77
N ALA A 204 -23.23 -1.32 -6.33
CA ALA A 204 -22.40 -0.61 -5.36
C ALA A 204 -22.04 0.80 -5.85
N ASP A 205 -22.15 1.80 -4.97
CA ASP A 205 -21.75 3.19 -5.26
C ASP A 205 -20.24 3.36 -5.29
N CYS A 206 -19.50 2.48 -4.63
CA CYS A 206 -18.05 2.40 -4.66
C CYS A 206 -17.57 0.97 -4.30
N LEU A 207 -16.32 0.69 -4.60
CA LEU A 207 -15.62 -0.49 -4.11
C LEU A 207 -14.40 -0.06 -3.31
N VAL A 208 -14.17 -0.68 -2.16
CA VAL A 208 -12.93 -0.49 -1.39
C VAL A 208 -12.14 -1.79 -1.41
N ILE A 209 -10.90 -1.67 -1.84
CA ILE A 209 -9.89 -2.74 -1.79
C ILE A 209 -9.30 -2.74 -0.39
N ASP A 210 -9.47 -3.84 0.33
CA ASP A 210 -8.85 -4.05 1.64
C ASP A 210 -7.63 -4.94 1.45
N ALA A 211 -6.46 -4.29 1.25
CA ALA A 211 -5.18 -4.93 0.97
C ALA A 211 -4.22 -4.72 2.13
N GLU A 212 -3.79 -5.81 2.73
CA GLU A 212 -2.96 -5.81 3.93
C GLU A 212 -1.65 -6.60 3.73
N ALA A 213 -1.14 -7.21 4.80
CA ALA A 213 0.17 -7.86 4.83
C ALA A 213 0.38 -8.92 3.74
N GLU A 214 -0.67 -9.57 3.27
CA GLU A 214 -0.59 -10.58 2.22
C GLU A 214 -0.15 -10.00 0.88
N TYR A 215 -0.37 -8.70 0.69
CA TYR A 215 0.09 -8.00 -0.51
C TYR A 215 1.50 -7.41 -0.37
N GLU A 216 2.12 -7.49 0.82
CA GLU A 216 3.47 -6.98 0.97
C GLU A 216 4.42 -7.65 -0.02
N GLY A 217 4.99 -6.79 -0.89
CA GLY A 217 5.90 -7.18 -1.92
C GLY A 217 5.28 -7.75 -3.19
N HIS A 218 4.01 -7.95 -3.26
CA HIS A 218 3.32 -8.56 -4.40
C HIS A 218 2.88 -7.52 -5.44
N TYR A 219 3.82 -6.71 -5.94
CA TYR A 219 3.56 -5.63 -6.91
C TYR A 219 2.93 -6.14 -8.21
N ALA A 220 3.41 -7.26 -8.74
CA ALA A 220 2.86 -7.87 -9.95
C ALA A 220 1.41 -8.33 -9.76
N ALA A 221 1.09 -8.90 -8.61
CA ALA A 221 -0.28 -9.30 -8.28
C ALA A 221 -1.19 -8.08 -8.11
N ALA A 222 -0.69 -7.02 -7.44
CA ALA A 222 -1.44 -5.77 -7.29
C ALA A 222 -1.73 -5.12 -8.65
N GLN A 223 -0.75 -5.08 -9.55
CA GLN A 223 -0.95 -4.53 -10.90
C GLN A 223 -1.92 -5.37 -11.72
N THR A 224 -1.83 -6.70 -11.65
CA THR A 224 -2.78 -7.61 -12.30
C THR A 224 -4.20 -7.35 -11.79
N TYR A 225 -4.37 -7.29 -10.46
CA TYR A 225 -5.68 -7.03 -9.84
C TYR A 225 -6.26 -5.69 -10.30
N ILE A 226 -5.48 -4.60 -10.22
CA ILE A 226 -5.94 -3.26 -10.62
C ILE A 226 -6.29 -3.21 -12.11
N ASN A 227 -5.45 -3.77 -12.97
CA ASN A 227 -5.69 -3.76 -14.42
C ASN A 227 -6.96 -4.55 -14.78
N ASP A 228 -7.12 -5.76 -14.24
CA ASP A 228 -8.27 -6.61 -14.48
C ASP A 228 -9.57 -6.00 -13.94
N LEU A 229 -9.50 -5.42 -12.74
CA LEU A 229 -10.64 -4.73 -12.13
C LEU A 229 -11.05 -3.52 -12.97
N ARG A 230 -10.11 -2.63 -13.31
CA ARG A 230 -10.38 -1.42 -14.11
C ARG A 230 -10.90 -1.73 -15.51
N ALA A 231 -10.42 -2.80 -16.12
CA ALA A 231 -10.94 -3.25 -17.41
C ALA A 231 -12.44 -3.59 -17.36
N LYS A 232 -12.95 -4.00 -16.19
CA LYS A 232 -14.35 -4.40 -15.99
C LYS A 232 -15.23 -3.27 -15.50
N ILE A 233 -14.76 -2.46 -14.53
CA ILE A 233 -15.56 -1.40 -13.91
C ILE A 233 -15.34 -0.03 -14.55
N GLY A 234 -14.31 0.11 -15.39
CA GLY A 234 -13.92 1.39 -16.02
C GLY A 234 -13.08 2.31 -15.09
N PRO A 235 -12.43 3.32 -15.68
CA PRO A 235 -11.51 4.21 -14.95
C PRO A 235 -12.21 5.20 -14.01
N ALA A 236 -13.47 5.54 -14.28
CA ALA A 236 -14.23 6.53 -13.52
C ALA A 236 -14.98 5.94 -12.31
N TYR A 237 -15.09 4.61 -12.23
CA TYR A 237 -15.80 3.99 -11.10
C TYR A 237 -15.08 4.29 -9.78
N PRO A 238 -15.81 4.73 -8.71
CA PRO A 238 -15.20 5.11 -7.45
C PRO A 238 -14.54 3.91 -6.77
N LEU A 239 -13.23 3.99 -6.60
CA LEU A 239 -12.41 2.94 -6.00
C LEU A 239 -11.59 3.51 -4.85
N GLY A 240 -11.63 2.87 -3.70
CA GLY A 240 -10.82 3.19 -2.52
C GLY A 240 -9.82 2.08 -2.20
N LEU A 241 -8.75 2.44 -1.51
CA LEU A 241 -7.84 1.51 -0.86
C LEU A 241 -8.00 1.64 0.65
N ALA A 242 -8.36 0.58 1.35
CA ALA A 242 -8.18 0.45 2.78
C ALA A 242 -6.89 -0.35 3.03
N SER A 243 -6.00 0.19 3.86
CA SER A 243 -4.74 -0.45 4.20
C SER A 243 -4.13 0.20 5.45
N PHE A 244 -2.91 -0.22 5.80
CA PHE A 244 -2.20 0.31 6.95
C PHE A 244 -1.98 1.83 6.86
N PRO A 245 -2.14 2.56 7.98
CA PRO A 245 -2.02 4.03 7.98
C PRO A 245 -0.56 4.49 7.89
N TYR A 246 0.39 3.70 8.41
CA TYR A 246 1.81 4.05 8.46
C TYR A 246 2.59 3.27 7.39
N VAL A 247 2.72 3.88 6.22
CA VAL A 247 3.46 3.29 5.08
C VAL A 247 4.87 2.84 5.48
N SER A 248 5.53 3.59 6.38
CA SER A 248 6.89 3.26 6.85
C SER A 248 6.97 1.96 7.65
N TYR A 249 5.87 1.48 8.23
CA TYR A 249 5.82 0.20 8.94
C TYR A 249 5.58 -0.98 8.00
N HIS A 250 5.00 -0.70 6.82
CA HIS A 250 4.67 -1.66 5.77
C HIS A 250 5.30 -1.23 4.44
N PRO A 251 6.63 -1.07 4.39
CA PRO A 251 7.31 -0.43 3.27
C PRO A 251 7.29 -1.25 1.99
N SER A 252 6.92 -2.52 2.04
CA SER A 252 6.80 -3.40 0.87
C SER A 252 5.38 -3.56 0.34
N LEU A 253 4.37 -2.95 0.99
CA LEU A 253 3.02 -2.94 0.44
C LEU A 253 2.98 -2.05 -0.81
N PRO A 254 2.39 -2.50 -1.93
CA PRO A 254 2.44 -1.79 -3.21
C PRO A 254 1.47 -0.60 -3.29
N TYR A 255 1.64 0.39 -2.40
CA TYR A 255 0.83 1.62 -2.41
C TYR A 255 0.93 2.38 -3.74
N SER A 256 2.13 2.44 -4.35
CA SER A 256 2.35 3.09 -5.65
C SER A 256 1.54 2.45 -6.78
N VAL A 257 1.21 1.16 -6.66
CA VAL A 257 0.34 0.45 -7.61
C VAL A 257 -1.13 0.70 -7.27
N PHE A 258 -1.52 0.46 -6.01
CA PHE A 258 -2.93 0.61 -5.60
C PHE A 258 -3.43 2.05 -5.65
N LEU A 259 -2.57 3.04 -5.38
CA LEU A 259 -2.90 4.47 -5.41
C LEU A 259 -2.34 5.19 -6.64
N GLY A 260 -1.63 4.47 -7.51
CA GLY A 260 -1.05 5.01 -8.73
C GLY A 260 -2.09 5.41 -9.79
N PRO A 261 -1.66 5.73 -11.01
CA PRO A 261 -2.50 6.37 -12.03
C PRO A 261 -3.81 5.65 -12.36
N ASN A 262 -3.78 4.32 -12.44
CA ASN A 262 -4.97 3.49 -12.71
C ASN A 262 -5.59 2.90 -11.45
N GLY A 263 -5.01 3.17 -10.29
CA GLY A 263 -5.42 2.61 -9.02
C GLY A 263 -6.66 3.26 -8.42
N ALA A 264 -6.76 3.19 -7.10
CA ALA A 264 -7.83 3.80 -6.32
C ALA A 264 -7.75 5.34 -6.36
N GLN A 265 -8.89 5.98 -6.48
CA GLN A 265 -9.00 7.44 -6.40
C GLN A 265 -9.00 7.94 -4.95
N TYR A 266 -9.35 7.08 -3.99
CA TYR A 266 -9.45 7.41 -2.57
C TYR A 266 -8.51 6.52 -1.76
N ASN A 267 -7.91 7.08 -0.72
CA ASN A 267 -7.12 6.34 0.24
C ASN A 267 -7.82 6.36 1.60
N ALA A 268 -8.24 5.21 2.08
CA ALA A 268 -8.97 5.02 3.34
C ALA A 268 -8.10 4.28 4.38
N PRO A 269 -7.02 4.92 4.89
CA PRO A 269 -6.10 4.27 5.81
C PRO A 269 -6.79 3.88 7.12
N GLN A 270 -6.50 2.68 7.62
CA GLN A 270 -7.05 2.10 8.84
C GLN A 270 -6.39 2.74 10.08
N MET A 271 -6.85 3.92 10.45
CA MET A 271 -6.26 4.74 11.50
C MET A 271 -6.74 4.30 12.90
N TYR A 272 -6.53 3.02 13.25
CA TYR A 272 -6.97 2.41 14.50
C TYR A 272 -6.02 2.79 15.64
N TRP A 273 -6.17 4.01 16.15
CA TRP A 273 -5.24 4.64 17.10
C TRP A 273 -5.01 3.82 18.35
N LYS A 274 -6.03 3.14 18.88
CA LYS A 274 -5.91 2.34 20.08
C LYS A 274 -5.13 1.06 19.85
N ASP A 275 -5.35 0.37 18.73
CA ASP A 275 -4.64 -0.85 18.36
C ASP A 275 -3.18 -0.55 18.02
N ILE A 276 -2.93 0.60 17.38
CA ILE A 276 -1.58 1.11 17.13
C ILE A 276 -0.88 1.52 18.43
N GLY A 277 -1.64 1.81 19.49
CA GLY A 277 -1.10 2.28 20.77
C GLY A 277 -0.68 3.75 20.78
N THR A 278 -1.43 4.60 20.08
CA THR A 278 -1.14 6.03 19.93
C THR A 278 -2.38 6.90 20.24
N SER A 279 -2.22 8.22 20.19
CA SER A 279 -3.35 9.16 20.27
C SER A 279 -3.98 9.39 18.91
N VAL A 280 -5.22 9.91 18.89
CA VAL A 280 -5.91 10.37 17.68
C VAL A 280 -5.07 11.39 16.92
N ASP A 281 -4.55 12.39 17.58
CA ASP A 281 -3.72 13.45 16.98
C ASP A 281 -2.47 12.87 16.30
N THR A 282 -1.83 11.91 16.95
CA THR A 282 -0.60 11.27 16.43
C THR A 282 -0.90 10.39 15.22
N VAL A 283 -2.01 9.62 15.24
CA VAL A 283 -2.37 8.80 14.09
C VAL A 283 -2.69 9.66 12.86
N TYR A 284 -3.38 10.80 13.05
CA TYR A 284 -3.61 11.75 11.96
C TYR A 284 -2.30 12.30 11.40
N ALA A 285 -1.45 12.86 12.26
CA ALA A 285 -0.20 13.47 11.83
C ALA A 285 0.67 12.50 11.02
N ASN A 286 0.90 11.30 11.54
CA ASN A 286 1.76 10.30 10.91
C ASN A 286 1.16 9.72 9.63
N THR A 287 -0.16 9.48 9.62
CA THR A 287 -0.86 8.98 8.43
C THR A 287 -0.78 9.99 7.28
N TYR A 288 -1.07 11.25 7.56
CA TYR A 288 -1.04 12.30 6.53
C TYR A 288 0.37 12.55 6.00
N ILE A 289 1.40 12.55 6.86
CA ILE A 289 2.80 12.63 6.41
C ILE A 289 3.11 11.49 5.42
N GLY A 290 2.83 10.24 5.81
CA GLY A 290 3.22 9.06 5.04
C GLY A 290 2.48 8.91 3.71
N ASN A 291 1.21 9.32 3.67
CA ASN A 291 0.33 9.04 2.53
C ASN A 291 0.18 10.19 1.53
N ARG A 292 0.55 11.42 1.92
CA ARG A 292 0.39 12.62 1.08
C ARG A 292 1.06 12.50 -0.28
N ILE A 293 2.18 11.82 -0.36
CA ILE A 293 2.96 11.67 -1.59
C ILE A 293 2.21 10.96 -2.71
N TYR A 294 1.22 10.12 -2.40
CA TYR A 294 0.43 9.43 -3.42
C TYR A 294 -0.65 10.30 -4.08
N GLY A 295 -0.83 11.55 -3.61
CA GLY A 295 -1.70 12.53 -4.24
C GLY A 295 -3.20 12.16 -4.24
N ARG A 296 -3.63 11.23 -3.38
CA ARG A 296 -5.02 10.82 -3.24
C ARG A 296 -5.66 11.51 -2.04
N PRO A 297 -6.94 11.95 -2.14
CA PRO A 297 -7.68 12.40 -0.97
C PRO A 297 -7.74 11.28 0.06
N LEU A 298 -7.46 11.64 1.31
CA LEU A 298 -7.53 10.74 2.44
C LEU A 298 -8.96 10.69 2.95
N TYR A 299 -9.46 9.49 3.14
CA TYR A 299 -10.75 9.20 3.75
C TYR A 299 -10.51 8.40 5.04
N PRO A 300 -10.26 9.09 6.18
CA PRO A 300 -9.85 8.46 7.42
C PRO A 300 -10.80 7.35 7.87
N LEU A 301 -10.27 6.16 8.14
CA LEU A 301 -11.02 5.04 8.70
C LEU A 301 -10.59 4.82 10.15
N GLY A 302 -11.46 5.26 11.07
CA GLY A 302 -11.26 5.14 12.52
C GLY A 302 -11.85 3.85 13.10
N GLN A 303 -11.74 3.70 14.42
CA GLN A 303 -12.31 2.57 15.16
C GLN A 303 -13.36 3.02 16.19
N THR A 304 -14.39 2.19 16.38
CA THR A 304 -15.39 2.36 17.44
C THR A 304 -15.45 1.16 18.39
N TYR A 305 -14.70 0.12 18.08
CA TYR A 305 -14.57 -1.11 18.85
C TYR A 305 -13.37 -1.06 19.85
N GLY A 306 -13.12 -2.17 20.55
CA GLY A 306 -11.95 -2.32 21.39
C GLY A 306 -11.94 -1.44 22.65
N GLY A 307 -13.11 -0.86 23.03
CA GLY A 307 -13.26 -0.02 24.21
C GLY A 307 -12.60 1.36 24.06
N VAL A 308 -12.61 1.96 22.86
CA VAL A 308 -12.24 3.36 22.66
C VAL A 308 -13.21 4.28 23.39
N SER A 309 -12.71 5.45 23.82
CA SER A 309 -13.58 6.42 24.51
C SER A 309 -14.47 7.17 23.50
N ALA A 310 -15.66 7.59 23.95
CA ALA A 310 -16.53 8.47 23.15
C ALA A 310 -15.83 9.79 22.79
N ALA A 311 -14.95 10.27 23.66
CA ALA A 311 -14.16 11.48 23.43
C ALA A 311 -13.16 11.29 22.29
N ASP A 312 -12.48 10.13 22.21
CA ASP A 312 -11.56 9.84 21.10
C ASP A 312 -12.29 9.70 19.77
N VAL A 313 -13.48 9.06 19.76
CA VAL A 313 -14.31 8.98 18.54
C VAL A 313 -14.73 10.36 18.06
N LEU A 314 -15.15 11.24 18.99
CA LEU A 314 -15.49 12.62 18.65
C LEU A 314 -14.25 13.37 18.14
N ARG A 315 -13.11 13.24 18.83
CA ARG A 315 -11.82 13.83 18.43
C ARG A 315 -11.42 13.40 17.03
N PHE A 316 -11.56 12.11 16.70
CA PHE A 316 -11.25 11.59 15.38
C PHE A 316 -12.10 12.26 14.27
N ARG A 317 -13.38 12.49 14.53
CA ARG A 317 -14.28 13.17 13.60
C ARG A 317 -13.92 14.65 13.40
N GLU A 318 -13.54 15.31 14.48
CA GLU A 318 -13.09 16.71 14.46
C GLU A 318 -11.78 16.89 13.70
N GLU A 319 -10.79 16.01 13.96
CA GLU A 319 -9.53 15.96 13.20
C GLU A 319 -9.78 15.76 11.70
N ALA A 320 -10.71 14.88 11.30
CA ALA A 320 -11.00 14.67 9.89
C ALA A 320 -11.41 15.98 9.20
N VAL A 321 -12.26 16.78 9.87
CA VAL A 321 -12.68 18.09 9.36
C VAL A 321 -11.52 19.07 9.30
N ASP A 322 -10.71 19.14 10.34
CA ASP A 322 -9.56 20.06 10.40
C ASP A 322 -8.48 19.72 9.37
N TYR A 323 -8.28 18.41 9.08
CA TYR A 323 -7.40 17.96 8.02
C TYR A 323 -8.00 18.09 6.61
N GLY A 324 -9.23 18.63 6.49
CA GLY A 324 -9.89 18.88 5.21
C GLY A 324 -10.41 17.63 4.50
N ALA A 325 -10.64 16.55 5.23
CA ALA A 325 -11.29 15.37 4.65
C ALA A 325 -12.76 15.69 4.35
N THR A 326 -13.24 15.29 3.15
CA THR A 326 -14.66 15.45 2.77
C THR A 326 -15.54 14.39 3.41
N GLY A 327 -14.96 13.35 3.97
CA GLY A 327 -15.63 12.29 4.69
C GLY A 327 -14.66 11.42 5.48
N PHE A 328 -15.21 10.58 6.31
CA PHE A 328 -14.50 9.64 7.18
C PHE A 328 -15.44 8.48 7.53
N SER A 329 -14.89 7.38 8.03
CA SER A 329 -15.68 6.21 8.39
C SER A 329 -15.14 5.51 9.63
N PHE A 330 -15.91 4.52 10.12
CA PHE A 330 -15.52 3.75 11.30
C PHE A 330 -15.71 2.25 11.11
N TRP A 331 -14.76 1.50 11.55
CA TRP A 331 -14.82 0.07 11.79
C TRP A 331 -15.25 -0.16 13.24
N ASP A 332 -16.31 -0.89 13.58
CA ASP A 332 -17.27 -1.40 12.65
C ASP A 332 -18.67 -1.43 13.29
N TRP A 333 -19.69 -1.67 12.50
CA TRP A 333 -21.09 -1.59 12.89
C TRP A 333 -21.45 -2.51 14.07
N GLN A 334 -21.08 -3.79 13.99
CA GLN A 334 -21.55 -4.79 14.96
C GLN A 334 -20.80 -4.72 16.29
N GLU A 335 -19.64 -4.13 16.35
CA GLU A 335 -18.84 -4.01 17.57
C GLU A 335 -18.92 -2.62 18.23
N THR A 336 -19.58 -1.68 17.59
CA THR A 336 -19.75 -0.32 18.12
C THR A 336 -20.68 -0.34 19.33
N PRO A 337 -20.21 0.06 20.53
CA PRO A 337 -21.04 0.15 21.72
C PRO A 337 -21.97 1.38 21.66
N ALA A 338 -22.98 1.42 22.55
CA ALA A 338 -23.92 2.54 22.62
C ALA A 338 -23.22 3.90 22.80
N SER A 339 -22.12 3.95 23.55
CA SER A 339 -21.31 5.17 23.73
C SER A 339 -20.63 5.61 22.41
N GLY A 340 -20.18 4.66 21.59
CA GLY A 340 -19.63 4.93 20.26
C GLY A 340 -20.70 5.50 19.33
N TRP A 341 -21.86 4.85 19.25
CA TRP A 341 -23.01 5.38 18.48
C TRP A 341 -23.41 6.77 18.91
N SER A 342 -23.42 7.04 20.23
CA SER A 342 -23.68 8.39 20.77
C SER A 342 -22.61 9.39 20.35
N ALA A 343 -21.33 9.01 20.32
CA ALA A 343 -20.24 9.88 19.86
C ALA A 343 -20.36 10.22 18.37
N LEU A 344 -20.88 9.30 17.55
CA LEU A 344 -21.11 9.55 16.11
C LEU A 344 -22.20 10.61 15.85
N THR A 345 -23.09 10.85 16.79
CA THR A 345 -24.15 11.89 16.70
C THR A 345 -23.74 13.22 17.29
N ALA A 346 -22.65 13.29 18.05
CA ALA A 346 -22.22 14.51 18.71
C ALA A 346 -21.92 15.62 17.69
N PRO A 347 -22.29 16.88 17.96
CA PRO A 347 -21.90 18.01 17.11
C PRO A 347 -20.39 18.11 16.97
N LEU A 348 -19.90 18.42 15.78
CA LEU A 348 -18.48 18.70 15.53
C LEU A 348 -18.18 20.13 15.94
N VAL A 349 -17.10 20.31 16.71
CA VAL A 349 -16.59 21.61 17.12
C VAL A 349 -15.21 21.81 16.49
N PRO A 350 -14.97 22.92 15.77
CA PRO A 350 -13.64 23.18 15.22
C PRO A 350 -12.55 23.14 16.31
N LEU A 351 -11.46 22.47 16.03
CA LEU A 351 -10.34 22.34 16.94
C LEU A 351 -9.44 23.59 16.82
N THR A 352 -9.42 24.41 17.84
CA THR A 352 -8.59 25.64 17.86
C THR A 352 -7.13 25.39 18.21
N SER A 353 -6.80 24.19 18.70
CA SER A 353 -5.49 23.85 19.26
C SER A 353 -4.65 22.91 18.37
N VAL A 354 -5.19 22.41 17.27
CA VAL A 354 -4.51 21.48 16.38
C VAL A 354 -4.34 22.13 15.02
N ALA A 355 -3.07 22.21 14.58
CA ALA A 355 -2.76 22.56 13.20
C ALA A 355 -2.54 21.27 12.41
N PRO A 356 -3.24 21.04 11.27
CA PRO A 356 -3.00 19.89 10.43
C PRO A 356 -1.53 19.79 10.06
N ASN A 357 -0.97 18.58 10.16
CA ASN A 357 0.42 18.36 9.76
C ASN A 357 0.52 18.41 8.24
N THR A 358 1.33 19.34 7.72
CA THR A 358 1.57 19.54 6.29
C THR A 358 2.87 18.88 5.81
N GLY A 359 3.54 18.10 6.66
CA GLY A 359 4.80 17.43 6.37
C GLY A 359 4.71 16.36 5.29
N TYR A 360 5.87 15.94 4.84
CA TYR A 360 6.09 14.84 3.90
C TYR A 360 7.08 13.85 4.51
N PRO A 361 7.15 12.60 4.03
CA PRO A 361 8.16 11.67 4.50
C PRO A 361 9.55 12.16 4.09
N ALA A 362 10.50 12.12 5.02
CA ALA A 362 11.89 12.41 4.70
C ALA A 362 12.57 11.13 4.20
N LEU A 363 13.00 11.12 2.92
CA LEU A 363 13.72 9.99 2.32
C LEU A 363 15.15 10.41 1.96
N SER A 364 16.08 9.57 2.32
CA SER A 364 17.50 9.79 2.07
C SER A 364 18.22 8.49 1.76
N LYS A 365 19.52 8.54 1.51
CA LYS A 365 20.33 7.34 1.29
C LYS A 365 20.08 6.27 2.35
N SER A 366 19.87 5.05 1.91
CA SER A 366 19.48 3.86 2.67
C SER A 366 17.98 3.74 3.03
N SER A 367 17.14 4.72 2.73
CA SER A 367 15.69 4.55 2.73
C SER A 367 15.28 3.49 1.71
N LYS A 368 14.18 2.79 1.97
CA LYS A 368 13.71 1.68 1.12
C LYS A 368 12.19 1.55 1.15
N GLY A 369 11.68 0.80 0.17
CA GLY A 369 10.28 0.41 0.07
C GLY A 369 9.49 1.28 -0.89
N ASP A 370 8.17 1.20 -0.80
CA ASP A 370 7.24 1.77 -1.77
C ASP A 370 7.34 3.30 -1.90
N GLN A 371 7.57 4.01 -0.79
CA GLN A 371 7.79 5.45 -0.86
C GLN A 371 9.04 5.83 -1.66
N VAL A 372 10.07 4.98 -1.64
CA VAL A 372 11.28 5.17 -2.48
C VAL A 372 10.99 4.82 -3.93
N LEU A 373 10.21 3.76 -4.19
CA LEU A 373 9.74 3.46 -5.55
C LEU A 373 8.99 4.66 -6.12
N TRP A 374 8.03 5.19 -5.37
CA TRP A 374 7.24 6.33 -5.80
C TRP A 374 8.09 7.58 -6.09
N LEU A 375 9.09 7.85 -5.23
CA LEU A 375 10.08 8.91 -5.47
C LEU A 375 10.84 8.66 -6.77
N GLN A 376 11.31 7.43 -6.99
CA GLN A 376 12.10 7.07 -8.17
C GLN A 376 11.26 7.13 -9.45
N GLU A 377 9.99 6.75 -9.41
CA GLU A 377 9.05 6.87 -10.53
C GLU A 377 8.87 8.33 -10.95
N HIS A 378 8.69 9.26 -10.00
CA HIS A 378 8.61 10.68 -10.28
C HIS A 378 9.95 11.27 -10.75
N LEU A 379 11.04 10.88 -10.12
CA LEU A 379 12.38 11.36 -10.48
C LEU A 379 12.81 10.89 -11.87
N ALA A 380 12.39 9.69 -12.28
CA ALA A 380 12.64 9.16 -13.63
C ALA A 380 11.95 9.96 -14.73
N SER A 381 10.87 10.67 -14.45
CA SER A 381 10.25 11.61 -15.40
C SER A 381 11.14 12.80 -15.71
N ALA A 382 11.93 13.27 -14.75
CA ALA A 382 12.90 14.36 -14.95
C ALA A 382 14.27 13.83 -15.41
N ILE A 383 14.68 12.68 -14.93
CA ILE A 383 15.99 12.06 -15.17
C ILE A 383 15.77 10.61 -15.63
N PRO A 384 15.64 10.37 -16.96
CA PRO A 384 15.29 9.04 -17.50
C PRO A 384 16.29 7.93 -17.19
N THR A 385 17.49 8.25 -16.71
CA THR A 385 18.49 7.27 -16.26
C THR A 385 18.27 6.81 -14.81
N GLN A 386 17.27 7.36 -14.10
CA GLN A 386 16.93 6.91 -12.75
C GLN A 386 16.41 5.48 -12.79
N GLU A 387 17.06 4.61 -12.03
CA GLU A 387 16.60 3.23 -11.83
C GLU A 387 15.50 3.20 -10.75
N ILE A 388 14.43 2.44 -11.01
CA ILE A 388 13.33 2.22 -10.06
C ILE A 388 13.59 0.88 -9.37
N THR A 389 14.07 0.93 -8.13
CA THR A 389 14.58 -0.25 -7.40
C THR A 389 14.00 -0.39 -5.99
N GLY A 390 13.27 0.64 -5.51
CA GLY A 390 12.82 0.69 -4.11
C GLY A 390 13.93 0.88 -3.07
N LEU A 391 15.19 1.07 -3.52
CA LEU A 391 16.31 1.37 -2.64
C LEU A 391 16.88 2.75 -2.99
N PHE A 392 16.91 3.64 -2.02
CA PHE A 392 17.54 4.94 -2.16
C PHE A 392 19.08 4.77 -2.10
N GLY A 393 19.66 4.45 -3.25
CA GLY A 393 21.10 4.23 -3.43
C GLY A 393 21.86 5.53 -3.76
N ALA A 394 23.14 5.37 -4.12
CA ALA A 394 23.98 6.48 -4.52
C ALA A 394 23.47 7.18 -5.79
N GLN A 395 23.00 6.40 -6.78
CA GLN A 395 22.44 6.95 -8.02
C GLN A 395 21.21 7.83 -7.72
N THR A 396 20.26 7.34 -6.92
CA THR A 396 19.08 8.11 -6.53
C THR A 396 19.47 9.40 -5.80
N GLN A 397 20.48 9.33 -4.91
CA GLN A 397 20.96 10.50 -4.19
C GLN A 397 21.55 11.57 -5.15
N GLU A 398 22.39 11.17 -6.08
CA GLU A 398 23.02 12.11 -7.03
C GLU A 398 21.99 12.68 -8.03
N ASN A 399 21.06 11.84 -8.50
CA ASN A 399 19.98 12.30 -9.36
C ASN A 399 19.06 13.28 -8.60
N LEU A 400 18.75 13.01 -7.34
CA LEU A 400 17.94 13.91 -6.53
C LEU A 400 18.63 15.26 -6.29
N LYS A 401 19.94 15.27 -6.02
CA LYS A 401 20.72 16.53 -5.92
C LYS A 401 20.68 17.32 -7.24
N SER A 402 20.82 16.64 -8.37
CA SER A 402 20.73 17.26 -9.68
C SER A 402 19.35 17.84 -9.93
N PHE A 403 18.31 17.12 -9.59
CA PHE A 403 16.92 17.58 -9.66
C PHE A 403 16.71 18.81 -8.76
N GLN A 404 17.13 18.74 -7.50
CA GLN A 404 17.04 19.85 -6.55
C GLN A 404 17.73 21.11 -7.06
N ALA A 405 18.97 20.99 -7.55
CA ALA A 405 19.74 22.11 -8.10
C ALA A 405 19.01 22.75 -9.31
N SER A 406 18.47 21.94 -10.22
CA SER A 406 17.74 22.43 -11.40
C SER A 406 16.43 23.15 -11.07
N HIS A 407 15.87 22.89 -9.87
CA HIS A 407 14.65 23.54 -9.36
C HIS A 407 14.93 24.63 -8.32
N GLY A 408 16.19 25.05 -8.15
CA GLY A 408 16.55 26.10 -7.19
C GLY A 408 16.38 25.68 -5.72
N LEU A 409 16.35 24.38 -5.45
CA LEU A 409 16.26 23.84 -4.10
C LEU A 409 17.65 23.54 -3.53
N THR A 410 17.76 23.39 -2.21
CA THR A 410 19.00 22.95 -1.57
C THR A 410 19.34 21.52 -2.02
N ALA A 411 20.46 21.36 -2.73
CA ALA A 411 20.91 20.10 -3.30
C ALA A 411 21.56 19.18 -2.26
N ASN A 412 20.81 18.81 -1.22
CA ASN A 412 21.28 17.96 -0.11
C ASN A 412 21.09 16.45 -0.37
N GLY A 413 20.31 16.09 -1.40
CA GLY A 413 20.01 14.68 -1.71
C GLY A 413 19.07 14.02 -0.72
N VAL A 414 18.23 14.81 -0.03
CA VAL A 414 17.17 14.34 0.87
C VAL A 414 15.83 14.82 0.30
N ALA A 415 14.87 13.91 0.16
CA ALA A 415 13.52 14.26 -0.24
C ALA A 415 12.73 14.72 0.98
N GLU A 416 12.60 16.02 1.13
CA GLU A 416 11.81 16.71 2.14
C GLU A 416 10.66 17.49 1.45
N ALA A 417 9.84 18.19 2.23
CA ALA A 417 8.64 18.85 1.74
C ALA A 417 8.86 19.70 0.46
N PRO A 418 9.88 20.58 0.34
CA PRO A 418 10.10 21.33 -0.90
C PRO A 418 10.44 20.46 -2.11
N THR A 419 11.21 19.38 -1.88
CA THR A 419 11.60 18.43 -2.91
C THR A 419 10.39 17.61 -3.38
N TRP A 420 9.58 17.11 -2.45
CA TRP A 420 8.34 16.42 -2.78
C TRP A 420 7.36 17.31 -3.54
N ALA A 421 7.18 18.55 -3.09
CA ALA A 421 6.32 19.49 -3.78
C ALA A 421 6.72 19.70 -5.25
N ALA A 422 8.02 19.73 -5.55
CA ALA A 422 8.52 19.81 -6.91
C ALA A 422 8.37 18.50 -7.69
N LEU A 423 8.72 17.35 -7.08
CA LEU A 423 8.60 16.03 -7.71
C LEU A 423 7.17 15.70 -8.10
N LEU A 424 6.21 15.96 -7.23
CA LEU A 424 4.80 15.65 -7.44
C LEU A 424 4.13 16.52 -8.52
N THR A 425 4.80 17.53 -9.07
CA THR A 425 4.34 18.23 -10.28
C THR A 425 4.57 17.43 -11.55
N LEU A 426 5.45 16.42 -11.50
CA LEU A 426 5.74 15.51 -12.60
C LEU A 426 4.84 14.28 -12.50
N PRO A 427 4.42 13.66 -13.61
CA PRO A 427 3.76 12.37 -13.54
C PRO A 427 4.78 11.28 -13.17
N PRO A 428 4.39 10.23 -12.45
CA PRO A 428 5.25 9.06 -12.26
C PRO A 428 5.43 8.32 -13.58
N VAL A 429 6.61 7.77 -13.83
CA VAL A 429 6.86 6.88 -14.97
C VAL A 429 6.14 5.56 -14.73
N PRO A 430 5.34 5.06 -15.69
CA PRO A 430 4.67 3.78 -15.56
C PRO A 430 5.68 2.64 -15.39
N VAL A 431 5.48 1.79 -14.41
CA VAL A 431 6.26 0.56 -14.21
C VAL A 431 5.40 -0.65 -14.61
N ASP A 432 5.96 -1.54 -15.42
CA ASP A 432 5.35 -2.85 -15.71
C ASP A 432 5.84 -3.86 -14.68
N TRP A 433 5.08 -4.01 -13.61
CA TRP A 433 5.38 -4.96 -12.54
C TRP A 433 5.14 -6.41 -12.99
N THR A 434 4.25 -6.65 -13.96
CA THR A 434 3.94 -7.99 -14.49
C THR A 434 5.02 -8.49 -15.43
N GLY A 435 5.72 -7.59 -16.11
CA GLY A 435 6.84 -7.88 -17.02
C GLY A 435 8.21 -8.03 -16.36
N GLY A 436 8.31 -7.92 -15.04
CA GLY A 436 9.55 -8.10 -14.28
C GLY A 436 10.02 -6.86 -13.52
N GLY A 437 9.10 -6.10 -12.98
CA GLY A 437 9.37 -5.11 -11.94
C GLY A 437 10.00 -5.74 -10.68
N PRO A 438 10.23 -4.99 -9.60
CA PRO A 438 10.71 -5.57 -8.35
C PRO A 438 9.77 -6.68 -7.91
N GLU A 439 10.28 -7.91 -7.86
CA GLU A 439 9.56 -9.06 -7.32
C GLU A 439 10.08 -9.36 -5.92
N ASN A 440 9.18 -9.72 -5.03
CA ASN A 440 9.51 -10.15 -3.68
C ASN A 440 10.08 -11.54 -3.61
#